data_8b1dd8f949510f04f886d5e49b207c4d
#
_entry.id   8b1dd8f949510f04f886d5e49b207c4d
#
_cell.length_a   1.000
_cell.length_b   1.000
_cell.length_c   1.000
_cell.angle_alpha   90.00
_cell.angle_beta   90.00
_cell.angle_gamma   90.00
#
_symmetry.space_group_name_H-M   'P 1'
#
loop_
_entity.id
_entity.type
_entity.pdbx_description
1 polymer ?
#
loop_
_entity_poly.entity_id
_entity_poly.type
_entity_poly.pdbx_seq_one_letter_code
_entity_poly.pdbx_strand_id
1 'polypeptide(L)'
;MERRNIAGNSPYEAIVGFSRAIKIGPFVTVGGTVATGDDGKIVGVNDMYAQAVQTFKNIERALTAAGAKMSDVVRTRMFITDISRWEEVARAHGEIFRDIRPAATMLQVVAMVSPEMLVEIEADAIIASELK
;
A
#
# COMPACT_ATOMS: atom_id res chain seq x y z
N MET A 1 -9.18 5.69 22.70
CA MET A 1 -8.37 6.16 21.57
C MET A 1 -9.29 6.61 20.45
N GLU A 2 -8.98 7.74 19.87
CA GLU A 2 -9.76 8.26 18.76
C GLU A 2 -9.48 7.48 17.49
N ARG A 3 -10.55 7.22 16.73
CA ARG A 3 -10.42 6.62 15.40
C ARG A 3 -10.36 7.72 14.35
N ARG A 4 -9.36 7.67 13.49
CA ARG A 4 -9.26 8.57 12.33
C ARG A 4 -9.32 7.77 11.05
N ASN A 5 -10.25 8.14 10.18
CA ASN A 5 -10.37 7.57 8.85
C ASN A 5 -9.62 8.47 7.86
N ILE A 6 -8.71 7.90 7.11
CA ILE A 6 -7.88 8.61 6.14
C ILE A 6 -8.43 8.32 4.74
N ALA A 7 -8.84 9.36 4.05
CA ALA A 7 -9.34 9.21 2.68
C ALA A 7 -8.17 9.13 1.69
N GLY A 8 -8.36 8.37 0.64
CA GLY A 8 -7.48 8.36 -0.52
C GLY A 8 -8.16 9.05 -1.70
N ASN A 9 -7.77 8.65 -2.91
CA ASN A 9 -8.32 9.21 -4.14
C ASN A 9 -9.09 8.18 -4.97
N SER A 10 -9.49 7.06 -4.36
CA SER A 10 -10.21 5.99 -5.07
C SER A 10 -11.70 6.34 -5.17
N PRO A 11 -12.29 6.22 -6.38
CA PRO A 11 -13.74 6.38 -6.53
C PRO A 11 -14.52 5.26 -5.84
N TYR A 12 -13.86 4.16 -5.49
CA TYR A 12 -14.50 3.02 -4.85
C TYR A 12 -14.73 3.21 -3.35
N GLU A 13 -14.08 4.19 -2.72
CA GLU A 13 -14.19 4.39 -1.27
C GLU A 13 -15.64 4.56 -0.81
N ALA A 14 -16.38 5.46 -1.47
CA ALA A 14 -17.78 5.71 -1.13
C ALA A 14 -18.70 4.55 -1.54
N ILE A 15 -18.40 3.93 -2.69
CA ILE A 15 -19.24 2.84 -3.23
C ILE A 15 -19.14 1.59 -2.35
N VAL A 16 -17.92 1.20 -2.00
CA VAL A 16 -17.65 -0.01 -1.22
C VAL A 16 -17.81 0.24 0.28
N GLY A 17 -17.54 1.46 0.71
CA GLY A 17 -17.59 1.83 2.12
C GLY A 17 -16.28 1.56 2.85
N PHE A 18 -15.16 2.03 2.30
CA PHE A 18 -13.85 1.87 2.95
C PHE A 18 -13.10 3.19 3.01
N SER A 19 -12.09 3.22 3.85
CA SER A 19 -11.11 4.31 3.92
C SER A 19 -9.79 3.81 3.38
N ARG A 20 -8.92 4.72 2.91
CA ARG A 20 -7.58 4.32 2.48
C ARG A 20 -6.77 3.80 3.64
N ALA A 21 -6.88 4.42 4.80
CA ALA A 21 -6.20 3.99 6.00
C ALA A 21 -7.03 4.32 7.24
N ILE A 22 -6.74 3.60 8.31
CA ILE A 22 -7.35 3.84 9.62
C ILE A 22 -6.22 4.01 10.62
N LYS A 23 -6.34 5.02 11.49
CA LYS A 23 -5.45 5.19 12.63
C LYS A 23 -6.25 5.08 13.93
N ILE A 24 -5.76 4.26 14.86
CA ILE A 24 -6.29 4.18 16.22
C ILE A 24 -5.09 4.11 17.16
N GLY A 25 -4.91 5.15 17.99
CA GLY A 25 -3.71 5.24 18.84
C GLY A 25 -2.45 5.18 17.99
N PRO A 26 -1.47 4.33 18.32
CA PRO A 26 -0.24 4.19 17.53
C PRO A 26 -0.39 3.29 16.31
N PHE A 27 -1.55 2.66 16.12
CA PHE A 27 -1.76 1.65 15.08
C PHE A 27 -2.33 2.29 13.83
N VAL A 28 -1.72 1.97 12.68
CA VAL A 28 -2.20 2.43 11.37
C VAL A 28 -2.32 1.21 10.46
N THR A 29 -3.46 1.06 9.82
CA THR A 29 -3.63 0.04 8.79
C THR A 29 -3.98 0.72 7.47
N VAL A 30 -3.26 0.36 6.41
CA VAL A 30 -3.48 0.87 5.06
C VAL A 30 -4.11 -0.24 4.23
N GLY A 31 -5.29 0.04 3.69
CA GLY A 31 -6.04 -0.91 2.87
C GLY A 31 -5.38 -1.18 1.53
N GLY A 32 -5.95 -2.12 0.79
CA GLY A 32 -5.45 -2.49 -0.53
C GLY A 32 -5.27 -1.26 -1.42
N THR A 33 -4.04 -1.04 -1.85
CA THR A 33 -3.63 0.15 -2.58
C THR A 33 -3.03 -0.27 -3.91
N VAL A 34 -3.39 0.44 -4.97
CA VAL A 34 -2.91 0.20 -6.31
C VAL A 34 -2.19 1.45 -6.84
N ALA A 35 -1.69 1.37 -8.08
CA ALA A 35 -0.83 2.40 -8.67
C ALA A 35 -1.61 3.58 -9.27
N THR A 36 -2.66 4.03 -8.60
CA THR A 36 -3.44 5.16 -9.07
C THR A 36 -2.63 6.45 -8.99
N GLY A 37 -2.54 7.18 -10.09
CA GLY A 37 -1.89 8.48 -10.12
C GLY A 37 -2.86 9.61 -9.73
N ASP A 38 -2.35 10.83 -9.73
CA ASP A 38 -3.15 12.02 -9.33
C ASP A 38 -4.31 12.29 -10.31
N ASP A 39 -4.19 11.81 -11.55
CA ASP A 39 -5.26 11.93 -12.54
C ASP A 39 -6.31 10.82 -12.46
N GLY A 40 -6.18 9.92 -11.49
CA GLY A 40 -7.08 8.77 -11.32
C GLY A 40 -6.77 7.58 -12.22
N LYS A 41 -5.75 7.67 -13.07
CA LYS A 41 -5.35 6.59 -13.98
C LYS A 41 -4.22 5.78 -13.37
N ILE A 42 -4.10 4.50 -13.81
CA ILE A 42 -3.01 3.64 -13.37
C ILE A 42 -1.70 4.12 -13.99
N VAL A 43 -0.70 4.33 -13.14
CA VAL A 43 0.67 4.64 -13.55
C VAL A 43 1.38 3.33 -13.87
N GLY A 44 2.08 3.27 -15.00
CA GLY A 44 2.87 2.09 -15.36
C GLY A 44 2.05 0.96 -15.95
N VAL A 45 1.22 1.26 -16.98
CA VAL A 45 0.46 0.22 -17.69
C VAL A 45 1.44 -0.84 -18.20
N ASN A 46 1.17 -2.11 -17.89
CA ASN A 46 2.01 -3.28 -18.21
C ASN A 46 3.40 -3.28 -17.57
N ASP A 47 3.70 -2.35 -16.68
CA ASP A 47 4.99 -2.23 -16.00
C ASP A 47 4.81 -2.50 -14.49
N MET A 48 5.08 -3.73 -14.09
CA MET A 48 4.83 -4.16 -12.71
C MET A 48 5.75 -3.43 -11.71
N TYR A 49 7.00 -3.15 -12.09
CA TYR A 49 7.90 -2.41 -11.22
C TYR A 49 7.40 -0.97 -11.02
N ALA A 50 7.04 -0.28 -12.11
CA ALA A 50 6.54 1.09 -12.02
C ALA A 50 5.24 1.15 -11.21
N GLN A 51 4.37 0.14 -11.35
CA GLN A 51 3.16 0.06 -10.55
C GLN A 51 3.48 -0.13 -9.07
N ALA A 52 4.43 -1.00 -8.75
CA ALA A 52 4.83 -1.22 -7.36
C ALA A 52 5.37 0.07 -6.75
N VAL A 53 6.24 0.79 -7.46
CA VAL A 53 6.79 2.06 -7.00
C VAL A 53 5.67 3.08 -6.71
N GLN A 54 4.74 3.24 -7.64
CA GLN A 54 3.62 4.17 -7.44
C GLN A 54 2.71 3.74 -6.29
N THR A 55 2.47 2.44 -6.17
CA THR A 55 1.66 1.90 -5.07
C THR A 55 2.29 2.23 -3.72
N PHE A 56 3.61 2.08 -3.59
CA PHE A 56 4.30 2.44 -2.35
C PHE A 56 4.26 3.95 -2.08
N LYS A 57 4.32 4.78 -3.12
CA LYS A 57 4.13 6.23 -2.94
C LYS A 57 2.74 6.55 -2.38
N ASN A 58 1.72 5.86 -2.87
CA ASN A 58 0.35 6.03 -2.40
C ASN A 58 0.21 5.56 -0.94
N ILE A 59 0.87 4.47 -0.58
CA ILE A 59 0.91 3.98 0.80
C ILE A 59 1.62 4.99 1.71
N GLU A 60 2.76 5.51 1.27
CA GLU A 60 3.49 6.52 2.04
C GLU A 60 2.66 7.76 2.28
N ARG A 61 1.91 8.21 1.27
CA ARG A 61 1.00 9.36 1.40
C ARG A 61 -0.05 9.10 2.49
N ALA A 62 -0.63 7.90 2.51
CA ALA A 62 -1.62 7.52 3.53
C ALA A 62 -0.99 7.46 4.92
N LEU A 63 0.19 6.88 5.04
CA LEU A 63 0.92 6.82 6.30
C LEU A 63 1.26 8.22 6.82
N THR A 64 1.74 9.10 5.94
CA THR A 64 2.06 10.48 6.29
C THR A 64 0.82 11.22 6.81
N ALA A 65 -0.31 11.03 6.17
CA ALA A 65 -1.58 11.63 6.61
C ALA A 65 -2.00 11.12 8.00
N ALA A 66 -1.58 9.91 8.36
CA ALA A 66 -1.82 9.33 9.67
C ALA A 66 -0.75 9.69 10.70
N GLY A 67 0.30 10.40 10.30
CA GLY A 67 1.42 10.73 11.19
C GLY A 67 2.46 9.63 11.32
N ALA A 68 2.45 8.66 10.42
CA ALA A 68 3.41 7.55 10.40
C ALA A 68 4.46 7.74 9.31
N LYS A 69 5.49 6.92 9.35
CA LYS A 69 6.58 6.89 8.36
C LYS A 69 6.70 5.47 7.81
N MET A 70 7.37 5.33 6.69
CA MET A 70 7.69 4.00 6.15
C MET A 70 8.46 3.14 7.16
N SER A 71 9.31 3.76 7.96
CA SER A 71 10.05 3.05 9.02
C SER A 71 9.16 2.51 10.15
N ASP A 72 7.92 2.95 10.23
CA ASP A 72 6.95 2.43 11.19
C ASP A 72 6.22 1.18 10.68
N VAL A 73 6.39 0.82 9.41
CA VAL A 73 5.71 -0.32 8.80
C VAL A 73 6.23 -1.62 9.41
N VAL A 74 5.30 -2.45 9.89
CA VAL A 74 5.61 -3.75 10.50
C VAL A 74 5.20 -4.92 9.62
N ARG A 75 4.31 -4.71 8.65
CA ARG A 75 3.84 -5.77 7.75
C ARG A 75 3.45 -5.17 6.40
N THR A 76 3.81 -5.90 5.34
CA THR A 76 3.29 -5.66 3.98
C THR A 76 2.69 -6.95 3.44
N ARG A 77 1.62 -6.81 2.64
CA ARG A 77 1.05 -7.91 1.85
C ARG A 77 0.96 -7.44 0.41
N MET A 78 1.61 -8.18 -0.47
CA MET A 78 1.71 -7.83 -1.90
C MET A 78 0.97 -8.87 -2.72
N PHE A 79 -0.04 -8.41 -3.45
CA PHE A 79 -0.86 -9.24 -4.32
C PHE A 79 -0.53 -8.86 -5.76
N ILE A 80 -0.15 -9.85 -6.57
CA ILE A 80 0.26 -9.61 -7.96
C ILE A 80 -0.46 -10.57 -8.90
N THR A 81 -0.65 -10.15 -10.14
CA THR A 81 -1.39 -10.95 -11.12
C THR A 81 -0.53 -11.95 -11.86
N ASP A 82 0.80 -11.84 -11.77
CA ASP A 82 1.73 -12.75 -12.44
C ASP A 82 2.95 -12.97 -11.55
N ILE A 83 2.99 -14.12 -10.87
CA ILE A 83 4.07 -14.43 -9.91
C ILE A 83 5.41 -14.63 -10.60
N SER A 84 5.44 -14.92 -11.90
CA SER A 84 6.71 -15.00 -12.62
C SER A 84 7.47 -13.68 -12.66
N ARG A 85 6.78 -12.57 -12.40
CA ARG A 85 7.34 -11.21 -12.36
C ARG A 85 7.59 -10.72 -10.93
N TRP A 86 7.63 -11.63 -9.95
CA TRP A 86 7.75 -11.25 -8.54
C TRP A 86 9.00 -10.40 -8.24
N GLU A 87 10.09 -10.59 -9.00
CA GLU A 87 11.33 -9.85 -8.76
C GLU A 87 11.18 -8.35 -9.02
N GLU A 88 10.27 -7.94 -9.92
CA GLU A 88 10.00 -6.53 -10.18
C GLU A 88 9.40 -5.85 -8.94
N VAL A 89 8.47 -6.51 -8.28
CA VAL A 89 7.86 -5.99 -7.04
C VAL A 89 8.83 -6.11 -5.88
N ALA A 90 9.58 -7.20 -5.80
CA ALA A 90 10.60 -7.40 -4.77
C ALA A 90 11.65 -6.29 -4.82
N ARG A 91 12.05 -5.86 -6.01
CA ARG A 91 13.02 -4.77 -6.18
C ARG A 91 12.46 -3.47 -5.61
N ALA A 92 11.22 -3.11 -5.96
CA ALA A 92 10.58 -1.91 -5.45
C ALA A 92 10.46 -1.94 -3.93
N HIS A 93 10.06 -3.08 -3.37
CA HIS A 93 9.94 -3.28 -1.93
C HIS A 93 11.30 -3.17 -1.24
N GLY A 94 12.32 -3.82 -1.80
CA GLY A 94 13.68 -3.79 -1.24
C GLY A 94 14.31 -2.40 -1.24
N GLU A 95 14.02 -1.59 -2.26
CA GLU A 95 14.52 -0.22 -2.33
C GLU A 95 14.04 0.63 -1.15
N ILE A 96 12.87 0.34 -0.61
CA ILE A 96 12.29 1.06 0.52
C ILE A 96 12.63 0.39 1.85
N PHE A 97 12.49 -0.94 1.91
CA PHE A 97 12.42 -1.67 3.17
C PHE A 97 13.68 -2.49 3.51
N ARG A 98 14.75 -2.34 2.74
CA ARG A 98 15.97 -3.16 2.94
C ARG A 98 16.47 -3.13 4.37
N ASP A 99 16.41 -1.97 5.03
CA ASP A 99 16.89 -1.80 6.40
C ASP A 99 15.76 -1.85 7.44
N ILE A 100 14.51 -1.69 7.00
CA ILE A 100 13.34 -1.71 7.89
C ILE A 100 12.88 -3.15 8.14
N ARG A 101 12.81 -3.93 7.09
CA ARG A 101 12.50 -5.37 7.09
C ARG A 101 11.19 -5.75 7.78
N PRO A 102 10.06 -5.22 7.33
CA PRO A 102 8.77 -5.63 7.86
C PRO A 102 8.50 -7.10 7.54
N ALA A 103 7.61 -7.72 8.32
CA ALA A 103 7.06 -9.01 7.91
C ALA A 103 6.34 -8.82 6.58
N ALA A 104 6.54 -9.73 5.63
CA ALA A 104 6.02 -9.55 4.28
C ALA A 104 5.49 -10.84 3.69
N THR A 105 4.48 -10.72 2.84
CA THR A 105 3.90 -11.81 2.07
C THR A 105 3.66 -11.34 0.64
N MET A 106 3.96 -12.20 -0.33
CA MET A 106 3.64 -11.93 -1.73
C MET A 106 2.90 -13.13 -2.31
N LEU A 107 1.76 -12.89 -2.94
CA LEU A 107 0.91 -13.94 -3.50
C LEU A 107 0.44 -13.54 -4.90
N GLN A 108 0.28 -14.53 -5.77
CA GLN A 108 -0.45 -14.32 -7.02
C GLN A 108 -1.95 -14.38 -6.74
N VAL A 109 -2.69 -13.47 -7.33
CA VAL A 109 -4.15 -13.47 -7.32
C VAL A 109 -4.67 -13.58 -8.74
N VAL A 110 -5.92 -14.04 -8.88
CA VAL A 110 -6.52 -14.28 -10.20
C VAL A 110 -6.72 -12.96 -10.96
N ALA A 111 -7.20 -11.93 -10.30
CA ALA A 111 -7.49 -10.64 -10.93
C ALA A 111 -7.64 -9.54 -9.89
N MET A 112 -7.49 -8.31 -10.35
CA MET A 112 -7.85 -7.10 -9.60
C MET A 112 -9.17 -6.57 -10.12
N VAL A 113 -9.64 -5.45 -9.55
CA VAL A 113 -10.89 -4.79 -9.96
C VAL A 113 -10.82 -4.33 -11.43
N SER A 114 -9.65 -3.93 -11.89
CA SER A 114 -9.41 -3.50 -13.27
C SER A 114 -8.25 -4.30 -13.87
N PRO A 115 -8.31 -4.68 -15.17
CA PRO A 115 -7.22 -5.45 -15.79
C PRO A 115 -5.90 -4.70 -15.88
N GLU A 116 -5.90 -3.39 -15.76
CA GLU A 116 -4.67 -2.58 -15.76
C GLU A 116 -3.90 -2.70 -14.45
N MET A 117 -4.58 -3.10 -13.38
CA MET A 117 -3.97 -3.26 -12.06
C MET A 117 -3.21 -4.57 -11.98
N LEU A 118 -1.89 -4.49 -11.91
CA LEU A 118 -1.01 -5.67 -11.82
C LEU A 118 -0.59 -5.95 -10.38
N VAL A 119 -0.64 -4.93 -9.51
CA VAL A 119 -0.13 -4.99 -8.14
C VAL A 119 -1.10 -4.29 -7.21
N GLU A 120 -1.36 -4.93 -6.07
CA GLU A 120 -2.11 -4.31 -4.96
C GLU A 120 -1.38 -4.63 -3.68
N ILE A 121 -1.19 -3.64 -2.80
CA ILE A 121 -0.39 -3.81 -1.59
C ILE A 121 -1.13 -3.24 -0.40
N GLU A 122 -1.05 -3.95 0.73
CA GLU A 122 -1.52 -3.51 2.04
C GLU A 122 -0.31 -3.30 2.95
N ALA A 123 -0.45 -2.43 3.94
CA ALA A 123 0.59 -2.22 4.94
C ALA A 123 -0.04 -1.94 6.30
N ASP A 124 0.62 -2.45 7.34
CA ASP A 124 0.29 -2.13 8.72
C ASP A 124 1.50 -1.46 9.35
N ALA A 125 1.25 -0.43 10.16
CA ALA A 125 2.32 0.31 10.84
C ALA A 125 1.99 0.50 12.31
N ILE A 126 3.04 0.59 13.12
CA ILE A 126 2.93 0.93 14.53
C ILE A 126 3.87 2.09 14.78
N ILE A 127 3.32 3.22 15.21
CA ILE A 127 4.12 4.42 15.49
C ILE A 127 4.72 4.24 16.87
N ALA A 128 5.94 3.67 16.93
CA ALA A 128 6.58 3.32 18.20
C ALA A 128 6.72 4.51 19.13
N SER A 129 6.96 5.70 18.58
CA SER A 129 7.09 6.92 19.38
C SER A 129 5.80 7.33 20.10
N GLU A 130 4.65 6.78 19.69
CA GLU A 130 3.35 7.02 20.32
C GLU A 130 2.96 5.93 21.31
N LEU A 131 3.76 4.87 21.44
CA LEU A 131 3.55 3.84 22.45
C LEU A 131 3.95 4.36 23.83
N LYS A 132 3.11 4.07 24.83
CA LYS A 132 3.36 4.48 26.22
C LYS A 132 3.21 3.32 27.17
#